data_142538c573b015a0e793663cd4292e22
#
_entry.id   142538c573b015a0e793663cd4292e22
#
_cell.length_a   1.000
_cell.length_b   1.000
_cell.length_c   1.000
_cell.angle_alpha   90.00
_cell.angle_beta   90.00
_cell.angle_gamma   90.00
#
_symmetry.space_group_name_H-M   'P 1'
#
loop_
_entity.id
_entity.type
_entity.pdbx_description
1 polymer ?
#
loop_
_entity_poly.entity_id
_entity_poly.type
_entity_poly.pdbx_seq_one_letter_code
_entity_poly.pdbx_strand_id
1 'polypeptide(L)'
;MKKIVIADAGPVIALARIGQLSLLPRLFGKVLLTDLVASELTDGGVFADTAVLQKAFAADWLEIIKTSDQDLLQCRDWVNLHQIDMGEASALILATTHAALGDDVLIVLDDARGRQAAQHARLKALGTAGLLILAKNAKMIVEVKPLLMALQAEHYFLSERLLKAVLQLANEK
;
A
#
# COMPACT_ATOMS: atom_id res chain seq x y z
N MET A 1 2.64 -3.73 -22.32
CA MET A 1 2.17 -3.02 -21.12
C MET A 1 2.39 -3.96 -19.94
N LYS A 2 3.31 -3.61 -19.05
CA LYS A 2 3.62 -4.42 -17.86
C LYS A 2 2.73 -3.95 -16.72
N LYS A 3 2.21 -4.89 -15.91
CA LYS A 3 1.47 -4.53 -14.70
C LYS A 3 2.47 -4.31 -13.56
N ILE A 4 2.47 -3.13 -12.99
CA ILE A 4 3.34 -2.71 -11.88
C ILE A 4 2.48 -2.42 -10.66
N VAL A 5 2.82 -3.00 -9.53
CA VAL A 5 2.18 -2.71 -8.24
C VAL A 5 3.23 -2.16 -7.29
N ILE A 6 2.96 -1.00 -6.74
CA ILE A 6 3.83 -0.29 -5.79
C ILE A 6 3.04 -0.16 -4.50
N ALA A 7 3.66 -0.46 -3.36
CA ALA A 7 3.01 -0.29 -2.07
C ALA A 7 3.72 0.77 -1.21
N ASP A 8 2.94 1.49 -0.45
CA ASP A 8 3.38 2.34 0.65
C ASP A 8 3.49 1.54 1.96
N ALA A 9 4.16 2.09 2.96
CA ALA A 9 4.37 1.44 4.25
C ALA A 9 3.06 1.13 5.00
N GLY A 10 2.09 2.04 4.98
CA GLY A 10 0.83 1.90 5.70
C GLY A 10 0.10 0.59 5.43
N PRO A 11 -0.24 0.27 4.18
CA PRO A 11 -0.89 -0.99 3.82
C PRO A 11 -0.08 -2.24 4.16
N VAL A 12 1.24 -2.19 4.00
CA VAL A 12 2.14 -3.31 4.34
C VAL A 12 2.08 -3.60 5.84
N ILE A 13 2.17 -2.56 6.66
CA ILE A 13 2.05 -2.64 8.12
C ILE A 13 0.67 -3.17 8.52
N ALA A 14 -0.38 -2.58 7.96
CA ALA A 14 -1.76 -2.95 8.27
C ALA A 14 -2.02 -4.44 8.00
N LEU A 15 -1.60 -4.94 6.83
CA LEU A 15 -1.74 -6.34 6.46
C LEU A 15 -0.86 -7.26 7.31
N ALA A 16 0.36 -6.85 7.66
CA ALA A 16 1.25 -7.62 8.53
C ALA A 16 0.62 -7.82 9.91
N ARG A 17 0.06 -6.75 10.50
CA ARG A 17 -0.56 -6.78 11.83
C ARG A 17 -1.76 -7.73 11.94
N ILE A 18 -2.53 -7.87 10.89
CA ILE A 18 -3.68 -8.80 10.86
C ILE A 18 -3.33 -10.16 10.24
N GLY A 19 -2.04 -10.46 10.05
CA GLY A 19 -1.59 -11.74 9.50
C GLY A 19 -1.98 -11.99 8.03
N GLN A 20 -2.23 -10.93 7.26
CA GLN A 20 -2.72 -11.03 5.88
C GLN A 20 -1.72 -10.49 4.83
N LEU A 21 -0.44 -10.34 5.19
CA LEU A 21 0.58 -9.82 4.27
C LEU A 21 0.72 -10.66 3.00
N SER A 22 0.47 -11.97 3.10
CA SER A 22 0.50 -12.91 1.96
C SER A 22 -0.54 -12.62 0.87
N LEU A 23 -1.54 -11.77 1.14
CA LEU A 23 -2.49 -11.34 0.12
C LEU A 23 -1.81 -10.52 -0.97
N LEU A 24 -0.75 -9.76 -0.66
CA LEU A 24 -0.03 -8.98 -1.66
C LEU A 24 0.53 -9.85 -2.79
N PRO A 25 1.41 -10.85 -2.54
CA PRO A 25 1.92 -11.68 -3.61
C PRO A 25 0.85 -12.56 -4.26
N ARG A 26 -0.16 -12.99 -3.51
CA ARG A 26 -1.26 -13.81 -4.07
C ARG A 26 -2.14 -13.03 -5.04
N LEU A 27 -2.40 -11.75 -4.79
CA LEU A 27 -3.19 -10.87 -5.66
C LEU A 27 -2.39 -10.33 -6.84
N PHE A 28 -1.14 -9.96 -6.59
CA PHE A 28 -0.38 -9.12 -7.52
C PHE A 28 0.87 -9.79 -8.09
N GLY A 29 1.32 -10.90 -7.51
CA GLY A 29 2.60 -11.51 -7.83
C GLY A 29 3.75 -10.70 -7.22
N LYS A 30 4.35 -9.81 -8.00
CA LYS A 30 5.45 -8.95 -7.54
C LYS A 30 4.94 -7.56 -7.11
N VAL A 31 5.50 -7.07 -6.00
CA VAL A 31 5.22 -5.74 -5.46
C VAL A 31 6.53 -4.98 -5.30
N LEU A 32 6.54 -3.72 -5.70
CA LEU A 32 7.69 -2.83 -5.55
C LEU A 32 7.51 -1.95 -4.31
N LEU A 33 8.59 -1.74 -3.59
CA LEU A 33 8.74 -0.70 -2.57
C LEU A 33 9.91 0.19 -2.96
N THR A 34 9.86 1.46 -2.58
CA THR A 34 11.08 2.28 -2.59
C THR A 34 11.94 1.95 -1.38
N ASP A 35 13.22 2.28 -1.43
CA ASP A 35 14.14 2.15 -0.28
C ASP A 35 13.71 3.04 0.89
N LEU A 36 13.06 4.19 0.62
CA LEU A 36 12.50 5.07 1.66
C LEU A 36 11.35 4.38 2.41
N VAL A 37 10.42 3.78 1.67
CA VAL A 37 9.32 3.00 2.27
C VAL A 37 9.86 1.78 3.02
N ALA A 38 10.87 1.09 2.48
CA ALA A 38 11.50 -0.04 3.14
C ALA A 38 12.17 0.37 4.46
N SER A 39 12.83 1.54 4.51
CA SER A 39 13.42 2.08 5.74
C SER A 39 12.35 2.36 6.81
N GLU A 40 11.21 2.93 6.45
CA GLU A 40 10.11 3.13 7.40
C GLU A 40 9.63 1.82 8.02
N LEU A 41 9.58 0.74 7.24
CA LEU A 41 9.17 -0.57 7.71
C LEU A 41 10.19 -1.21 8.67
N THR A 42 11.47 -0.86 8.56
CA THR A 42 12.57 -1.42 9.37
C THR A 42 12.95 -0.56 10.56
N ASP A 43 12.93 0.77 10.39
CA ASP A 43 13.43 1.73 11.39
C ASP A 43 12.38 2.11 12.44
N GLY A 44 11.13 1.84 12.18
CA GLY A 44 9.99 2.21 13.04
C GLY A 44 9.90 1.51 14.39
N GLY A 45 10.83 0.65 14.77
CA GLY A 45 11.13 0.14 16.14
C GLY A 45 9.99 -0.51 16.93
N VAL A 46 8.75 -0.49 16.47
CA VAL A 46 7.55 -0.83 17.28
C VAL A 46 6.68 -1.90 16.59
N PHE A 47 7.17 -2.55 15.55
CA PHE A 47 6.35 -3.57 14.89
C PHE A 47 6.61 -4.94 15.52
N ALA A 48 5.59 -5.45 16.23
CA ALA A 48 5.59 -6.78 16.83
C ALA A 48 5.86 -7.91 15.81
N ASP A 49 5.79 -7.61 14.51
CA ASP A 49 5.92 -8.55 13.40
C ASP A 49 7.19 -8.36 12.56
N THR A 50 8.29 -7.93 13.19
CA THR A 50 9.59 -7.80 12.50
C THR A 50 9.97 -9.06 11.73
N ALA A 51 9.64 -10.24 12.26
CA ALA A 51 9.92 -11.52 11.61
C ALA A 51 9.10 -11.73 10.33
N VAL A 52 7.85 -11.27 10.29
CA VAL A 52 6.97 -11.33 9.10
C VAL A 52 7.51 -10.41 8.00
N LEU A 53 7.91 -9.20 8.37
CA LEU A 53 8.51 -8.24 7.43
C LEU A 53 9.88 -8.71 6.93
N GLN A 54 10.73 -9.25 7.81
CA GLN A 54 12.02 -9.82 7.40
C GLN A 54 11.86 -10.96 6.39
N LYS A 55 10.88 -11.85 6.59
CA LYS A 55 10.55 -12.89 5.63
C LYS A 55 10.06 -12.31 4.30
N ALA A 56 9.27 -11.24 4.33
CA ALA A 56 8.81 -10.55 3.14
C ALA A 56 9.97 -9.92 2.36
N PHE A 57 10.91 -9.26 3.04
CA PHE A 57 12.10 -8.67 2.42
C PHE A 57 13.05 -9.72 1.81
N ALA A 58 13.06 -10.94 2.35
CA ALA A 58 13.85 -12.05 1.81
C ALA A 58 13.13 -12.82 0.68
N ALA A 59 11.86 -12.48 0.39
CA ALA A 59 11.06 -13.20 -0.59
C ALA A 59 11.15 -12.56 -1.98
N ASP A 60 11.07 -13.38 -3.02
CA ASP A 60 11.19 -12.95 -4.42
C ASP A 60 10.04 -12.07 -4.92
N TRP A 61 8.92 -12.01 -4.17
CA TRP A 61 7.76 -11.21 -4.55
C TRP A 61 7.88 -9.73 -4.21
N LEU A 62 8.78 -9.36 -3.29
CA LEU A 62 9.00 -7.99 -2.85
C LEU A 62 10.33 -7.47 -3.39
N GLU A 63 10.29 -6.42 -4.18
CA GLU A 63 11.48 -5.81 -4.77
C GLU A 63 11.65 -4.38 -4.26
N ILE A 64 12.85 -4.07 -3.77
CA ILE A 64 13.19 -2.73 -3.30
C ILE A 64 13.87 -1.96 -4.41
N ILE A 65 13.29 -0.80 -4.76
CA ILE A 65 13.80 0.10 -5.78
C ILE A 65 14.50 1.27 -5.10
N LYS A 66 15.76 1.48 -5.44
CA LYS A 66 16.53 2.60 -4.91
C LYS A 66 16.05 3.91 -5.51
N THR A 67 15.75 4.87 -4.65
CA THR A 67 15.36 6.23 -5.03
C THR A 67 16.61 6.99 -5.50
N SER A 68 16.58 7.54 -6.71
CA SER A 68 17.69 8.33 -7.25
C SER A 68 17.75 9.72 -6.61
N ASP A 69 18.90 10.41 -6.74
CA ASP A 69 19.06 11.79 -6.27
C ASP A 69 18.07 12.74 -6.95
N GLN A 70 17.77 12.50 -8.22
CA GLN A 70 16.79 13.28 -8.96
C GLN A 70 15.38 13.04 -8.41
N ASP A 71 15.02 11.79 -8.11
CA ASP A 71 13.72 11.47 -7.51
C ASP A 71 13.61 12.06 -6.10
N LEU A 72 14.68 12.08 -5.31
CA LEU A 72 14.70 12.72 -3.99
C LEU A 72 14.39 14.21 -4.05
N LEU A 73 14.85 14.92 -5.07
CA LEU A 73 14.49 16.32 -5.29
C LEU A 73 12.99 16.47 -5.60
N GLN A 74 12.48 15.63 -6.48
CA GLN A 74 11.03 15.61 -6.79
C GLN A 74 10.20 15.22 -5.55
N CYS A 75 10.66 14.28 -4.72
CA CYS A 75 9.98 13.94 -3.47
C CYS A 75 9.79 15.16 -2.57
N ARG A 76 10.81 16.00 -2.41
CA ARG A 76 10.72 17.23 -1.62
C ARG A 76 9.66 18.19 -2.13
N ASP A 77 9.56 18.33 -3.45
CA ASP A 77 8.53 19.17 -4.09
C ASP A 77 7.13 18.60 -3.82
N TRP A 78 6.97 17.29 -3.94
CA TRP A 78 5.70 16.61 -3.68
C TRP A 78 5.29 16.65 -2.21
N VAL A 79 6.22 16.49 -1.28
CA VAL A 79 5.99 16.65 0.17
C VAL A 79 5.42 18.03 0.47
N ASN A 80 6.02 19.08 -0.09
CA ASN A 80 5.56 20.46 0.12
C ASN A 80 4.21 20.72 -0.55
N LEU A 81 4.02 20.25 -1.78
CA LEU A 81 2.81 20.52 -2.57
C LEU A 81 1.58 19.75 -2.03
N HIS A 82 1.75 18.49 -1.68
CA HIS A 82 0.65 17.60 -1.32
C HIS A 82 0.54 17.35 0.19
N GLN A 83 1.49 17.87 0.99
CA GLN A 83 1.52 17.67 2.45
C GLN A 83 1.53 16.17 2.83
N ILE A 84 2.33 15.39 2.12
CA ILE A 84 2.60 13.96 2.31
C ILE A 84 4.00 13.76 2.86
N ASP A 85 4.34 12.57 3.32
CA ASP A 85 5.70 12.26 3.76
C ASP A 85 6.64 11.83 2.62
N MET A 86 7.92 11.62 2.95
CA MET A 86 8.93 11.27 1.94
C MET A 86 8.73 9.86 1.36
N GLY A 87 8.26 8.91 2.17
CA GLY A 87 7.95 7.54 1.74
C GLY A 87 6.83 7.55 0.73
N GLU A 88 5.71 8.18 1.06
CA GLU A 88 4.56 8.35 0.15
C GLU A 88 4.96 9.08 -1.14
N ALA A 89 5.73 10.16 -1.04
CA ALA A 89 6.20 10.89 -2.21
C ALA A 89 7.06 10.01 -3.11
N SER A 90 7.98 9.22 -2.54
CA SER A 90 8.84 8.32 -3.30
C SER A 90 8.05 7.23 -4.04
N ALA A 91 7.07 6.63 -3.37
CA ALA A 91 6.19 5.63 -3.97
C ALA A 91 5.37 6.22 -5.14
N LEU A 92 4.83 7.43 -4.97
CA LEU A 92 4.08 8.15 -6.01
C LEU A 92 4.97 8.54 -7.20
N ILE A 93 6.20 8.98 -6.98
CA ILE A 93 7.14 9.31 -8.05
C ILE A 93 7.54 8.05 -8.83
N LEU A 94 7.84 6.94 -8.15
CA LEU A 94 8.09 5.66 -8.80
C LEU A 94 6.89 5.25 -9.66
N ALA A 95 5.67 5.43 -9.15
CA ALA A 95 4.43 5.14 -9.88
C ALA A 95 4.26 6.02 -11.12
N THR A 96 4.53 7.32 -11.02
CA THR A 96 4.44 8.23 -12.17
C THR A 96 5.48 7.93 -13.23
N THR A 97 6.69 7.54 -12.83
CA THR A 97 7.78 7.14 -13.74
C THR A 97 7.36 5.92 -14.57
N HIS A 98 6.85 4.88 -13.92
CA HIS A 98 6.35 3.68 -14.62
C HIS A 98 5.15 3.99 -15.53
N ALA A 99 4.22 4.83 -15.06
CA ALA A 99 3.07 5.24 -15.88
C ALA A 99 3.50 6.01 -17.13
N ALA A 100 4.51 6.87 -17.02
CA ALA A 100 5.09 7.62 -18.16
C ALA A 100 5.76 6.68 -19.18
N LEU A 101 6.26 5.52 -18.74
CA LEU A 101 6.80 4.46 -19.61
C LEU A 101 5.70 3.60 -20.28
N GLY A 102 4.44 3.87 -19.98
CA GLY A 102 3.29 3.15 -20.54
C GLY A 102 2.92 1.88 -19.78
N ASP A 103 3.41 1.68 -18.55
CA ASP A 103 3.04 0.56 -17.70
C ASP A 103 1.64 0.75 -17.09
N ASP A 104 0.93 -0.35 -16.82
CA ASP A 104 -0.32 -0.34 -16.03
C ASP A 104 0.03 -0.35 -14.54
N VAL A 105 -0.04 0.81 -13.91
CA VAL A 105 0.41 1.01 -12.52
C VAL A 105 -0.75 1.03 -11.55
N LEU A 106 -0.61 0.29 -10.46
CA LEU A 106 -1.46 0.36 -9.27
C LEU A 106 -0.59 0.73 -8.06
N ILE A 107 -0.96 1.78 -7.34
CA ILE A 107 -0.35 2.10 -6.05
C ILE A 107 -1.26 1.68 -4.90
N VAL A 108 -0.71 0.96 -3.92
CA VAL A 108 -1.42 0.55 -2.70
C VAL A 108 -1.07 1.54 -1.59
N LEU A 109 -2.05 2.34 -1.16
CA LEU A 109 -1.84 3.54 -0.38
C LEU A 109 -3.08 3.89 0.45
N ASP A 110 -2.94 4.10 1.75
CA ASP A 110 -4.06 4.37 2.66
C ASP A 110 -4.28 5.84 2.98
N ASP A 111 -3.23 6.64 3.03
CA ASP A 111 -3.34 8.05 3.38
C ASP A 111 -4.24 8.84 2.41
N ALA A 112 -5.08 9.71 2.97
CA ALA A 112 -6.04 10.48 2.18
C ALA A 112 -5.37 11.51 1.27
N ARG A 113 -4.30 12.17 1.73
CA ARG A 113 -3.53 13.15 0.95
C ARG A 113 -2.72 12.47 -0.13
N GLY A 114 -2.10 11.32 0.21
CA GLY A 114 -1.41 10.48 -0.77
C GLY A 114 -2.35 9.99 -1.88
N ARG A 115 -3.57 9.54 -1.54
CA ARG A 115 -4.57 9.17 -2.55
C ARG A 115 -5.04 10.35 -3.40
N GLN A 116 -5.16 11.53 -2.81
CA GLN A 116 -5.46 12.75 -3.56
C GLN A 116 -4.33 13.11 -4.53
N ALA A 117 -3.07 13.00 -4.10
CA ALA A 117 -1.91 13.20 -4.94
C ALA A 117 -1.87 12.17 -6.09
N ALA A 118 -2.14 10.89 -5.81
CA ALA A 118 -2.27 9.85 -6.83
C ALA A 118 -3.35 10.19 -7.87
N GLN A 119 -4.50 10.68 -7.42
CA GLN A 119 -5.59 11.10 -8.30
C GLN A 119 -5.19 12.28 -9.20
N HIS A 120 -4.51 13.29 -8.66
CA HIS A 120 -3.98 14.40 -9.45
C HIS A 120 -2.98 13.92 -10.51
N ALA A 121 -2.18 12.91 -10.18
CA ALA A 121 -1.24 12.26 -11.10
C ALA A 121 -1.91 11.22 -12.05
N ARG A 122 -3.23 11.05 -11.97
CA ARG A 122 -4.00 10.07 -12.75
C ARG A 122 -3.56 8.62 -12.55
N LEU A 123 -3.05 8.32 -11.37
CA LEU A 123 -2.68 6.95 -10.97
C LEU A 123 -3.89 6.20 -10.39
N LYS A 124 -3.92 4.90 -10.62
CA LYS A 124 -4.87 4.00 -9.94
C LYS A 124 -4.36 3.76 -8.52
N ALA A 125 -5.16 4.08 -7.52
CA ALA A 125 -4.84 3.87 -6.12
C ALA A 125 -5.84 2.92 -5.45
N LEU A 126 -5.33 2.07 -4.56
CA LEU A 126 -6.11 1.09 -3.79
C LEU A 126 -5.67 1.16 -2.32
N GLY A 127 -6.60 1.33 -1.40
CA GLY A 127 -6.34 1.22 0.03
C GLY A 127 -6.45 -0.21 0.55
N THR A 128 -6.00 -0.45 1.79
CA THR A 128 -6.07 -1.75 2.46
C THR A 128 -7.48 -2.33 2.46
N ALA A 129 -8.50 -1.53 2.77
CA ALA A 129 -9.89 -1.99 2.73
C ALA A 129 -10.34 -2.45 1.34
N GLY A 130 -9.95 -1.72 0.28
CA GLY A 130 -10.21 -2.11 -1.10
C GLY A 130 -9.47 -3.39 -1.50
N LEU A 131 -8.25 -3.58 -1.00
CA LEU A 131 -7.48 -4.80 -1.21
C LEU A 131 -8.17 -6.02 -0.59
N LEU A 132 -8.76 -5.88 0.60
CA LEU A 132 -9.55 -6.97 1.22
C LEU A 132 -10.78 -7.32 0.39
N ILE A 133 -11.46 -6.34 -0.23
CA ILE A 133 -12.56 -6.60 -1.17
C ILE A 133 -12.05 -7.39 -2.39
N LEU A 134 -10.92 -7.00 -2.98
CA LEU A 134 -10.31 -7.75 -4.07
C LEU A 134 -9.98 -9.19 -3.68
N ALA A 135 -9.43 -9.39 -2.48
CA ALA A 135 -9.09 -10.72 -1.97
C ALA A 135 -10.34 -11.60 -1.80
N LYS A 136 -11.46 -11.02 -1.32
CA LYS A 136 -12.74 -11.73 -1.24
C LYS A 136 -13.26 -12.10 -2.63
N ASN A 137 -13.27 -11.18 -3.56
CA ASN A 137 -13.72 -11.42 -4.94
C ASN A 137 -12.87 -12.49 -5.64
N ALA A 138 -11.57 -12.54 -5.32
CA ALA A 138 -10.66 -13.59 -5.77
C ALA A 138 -10.77 -14.91 -4.98
N LYS A 139 -11.72 -15.01 -4.03
CA LYS A 139 -11.94 -16.18 -3.16
C LYS A 139 -10.71 -16.56 -2.31
N MET A 140 -9.88 -15.60 -2.00
CA MET A 140 -8.69 -15.78 -1.14
C MET A 140 -9.02 -15.67 0.34
N ILE A 141 -10.10 -14.95 0.66
CA ILE A 141 -10.69 -14.82 1.99
C ILE A 141 -12.21 -15.04 1.88
N VAL A 142 -12.81 -15.47 2.99
CA VAL A 142 -14.27 -15.75 3.03
C VAL A 142 -15.05 -14.48 3.33
N GLU A 143 -14.61 -13.74 4.35
CA GLU A 143 -15.28 -12.54 4.85
C GLU A 143 -14.28 -11.39 5.05
N VAL A 144 -14.73 -10.18 4.73
CA VAL A 144 -13.94 -8.95 4.93
C VAL A 144 -14.15 -8.38 6.33
N LYS A 145 -15.35 -8.49 6.89
CA LYS A 145 -15.73 -7.89 8.18
C LYS A 145 -14.81 -8.28 9.33
N PRO A 146 -14.48 -9.57 9.57
CA PRO A 146 -13.56 -9.93 10.65
C PRO A 146 -12.18 -9.28 10.52
N LEU A 147 -11.69 -9.12 9.29
CA LEU A 147 -10.39 -8.50 9.03
C LEU A 147 -10.43 -6.96 9.23
N LEU A 148 -11.55 -6.31 8.89
CA LEU A 148 -11.74 -4.88 9.22
C LEU A 148 -11.78 -4.66 10.73
N MET A 149 -12.43 -5.54 11.48
CA MET A 149 -12.45 -5.47 12.94
C MET A 149 -11.06 -5.71 13.54
N ALA A 150 -10.29 -6.65 12.98
CA ALA A 150 -8.90 -6.86 13.37
C ALA A 150 -8.04 -5.63 13.11
N LEU A 151 -8.20 -4.95 11.96
CA LEU A 151 -7.53 -3.68 11.66
C LEU A 151 -7.86 -2.60 12.70
N GLN A 152 -9.14 -2.46 13.07
CA GLN A 152 -9.56 -1.48 14.10
C GLN A 152 -8.95 -1.82 15.47
N ALA A 153 -8.85 -3.10 15.82
CA ALA A 153 -8.20 -3.53 17.06
C ALA A 153 -6.70 -3.19 17.08
N GLU A 154 -6.06 -3.17 15.92
CA GLU A 154 -4.66 -2.73 15.73
C GLU A 154 -4.53 -1.20 15.53
N HIS A 155 -5.54 -0.45 15.93
CA HIS A 155 -5.58 1.01 15.85
C HIS A 155 -5.55 1.59 14.41
N TYR A 156 -5.87 0.77 13.40
CA TYR A 156 -6.05 1.27 12.05
C TYR A 156 -7.37 2.05 11.96
N PHE A 157 -7.29 3.31 11.54
CA PHE A 157 -8.46 4.18 11.48
C PHE A 157 -9.36 3.81 10.29
N LEU A 158 -10.58 3.40 10.60
CA LEU A 158 -11.66 3.21 9.64
C LEU A 158 -12.84 4.10 10.04
N SER A 159 -13.20 5.08 9.22
CA SER A 159 -14.42 5.85 9.45
C SER A 159 -15.65 4.95 9.33
N GLU A 160 -16.72 5.25 10.06
CA GLU A 160 -17.99 4.50 9.94
C GLU A 160 -18.52 4.49 8.51
N ARG A 161 -18.34 5.61 7.80
CA ARG A 161 -18.74 5.72 6.38
C ARG A 161 -17.97 4.73 5.51
N LEU A 162 -16.65 4.66 5.69
CA LEU A 162 -15.80 3.71 4.95
C LEU A 162 -16.16 2.28 5.30
N LEU A 163 -16.31 1.97 6.59
CA LEU A 163 -16.69 0.63 7.06
C LEU A 163 -18.00 0.17 6.41
N LYS A 164 -19.05 1.00 6.46
CA LYS A 164 -20.34 0.71 5.83
C LYS A 164 -20.22 0.49 4.31
N ALA A 165 -19.46 1.35 3.63
CA ALA A 165 -19.26 1.24 2.18
C ALA A 165 -18.51 -0.05 1.81
N VAL A 166 -17.48 -0.42 2.57
CA VAL A 166 -16.70 -1.64 2.34
C VAL A 166 -17.55 -2.89 2.56
N LEU A 167 -18.32 -2.95 3.66
CA LEU A 167 -19.22 -4.07 3.93
C LEU A 167 -20.30 -4.22 2.86
N GLN A 168 -20.88 -3.11 2.41
CA GLN A 168 -21.85 -3.12 1.31
C GLN A 168 -21.24 -3.66 0.02
N LEU A 169 -20.04 -3.22 -0.37
CA LEU A 169 -19.32 -3.72 -1.55
C LEU A 169 -18.91 -5.19 -1.41
N ALA A 170 -18.64 -5.64 -0.19
CA ALA A 170 -18.35 -7.04 0.11
C ALA A 170 -19.61 -7.92 0.22
N ASN A 171 -20.83 -7.37 0.09
CA ASN A 171 -22.11 -8.03 0.37
C ASN A 171 -22.16 -8.63 1.79
N GLU A 172 -21.67 -7.88 2.78
CA GLU A 172 -21.69 -8.23 4.20
C GLU A 172 -22.51 -7.20 5.00
N LYS A 173 -22.99 -7.63 6.20
CA LYS A 173 -23.78 -6.79 7.12
C LYS A 173 -22.96 -6.39 8.36
#